data_df40fc0956b651244ba4e130d27baafd
#
_entry.id   df40fc0956b651244ba4e130d27baafd
#
_cell.length_a   1.000
_cell.length_b   1.000
_cell.length_c   1.000
_cell.angle_alpha   90.00
_cell.angle_beta   90.00
_cell.angle_gamma   90.00
#
_symmetry.space_group_name_H-M   'P 1'
#
loop_
_entity.id
_entity.type
_entity.pdbx_description
1 polymer ?
#
loop_
_entity_poly.entity_id
_entity_poly.type
_entity_poly.pdbx_seq_one_letter_code
_entity_poly.pdbx_strand_id
1 'polypeptide(L)'
;MNKILRLIAAVIGFLLLNVQAEEPKEYAFAINSAVTPLLHAAFVNQTIKTVERAVEPAKLKVMYVELPELERLIEDHQADFFISTAATIRRYQDLGARDVLTASSPFSKNPNRSEGSLFIVKADRSDINSVSDLKDKRAAAGRPTAFGMYLAAMGEIAADGYDPKTFFRSTQFYGLNRDQIIKDVLNGKADVGILRACYLEDAVNCYDGSAQVYQS
;
A
#
# COMPACT_ATOMS: atom_id res chain seq x y z
N MET A 1 52.24 -39.96 -32.81
CA MET A 1 51.81 -39.29 -31.52
C MET A 1 51.11 -37.96 -31.68
N ASN A 2 51.11 -37.30 -32.84
CA ASN A 2 50.64 -35.93 -32.96
C ASN A 2 49.18 -35.72 -33.45
N LYS A 3 48.51 -36.75 -34.00
CA LYS A 3 47.11 -36.58 -34.49
C LYS A 3 46.07 -36.77 -33.40
N ILE A 4 46.28 -37.71 -32.49
CA ILE A 4 45.36 -37.98 -31.38
C ILE A 4 45.38 -36.83 -30.36
N LEU A 5 46.53 -36.25 -30.06
CA LEU A 5 46.66 -35.11 -29.14
C LEU A 5 45.93 -33.84 -29.67
N ARG A 6 45.96 -33.63 -31.00
CA ARG A 6 45.26 -32.51 -31.63
C ARG A 6 43.72 -32.69 -31.62
N LEU A 7 43.27 -33.93 -31.75
CA LEU A 7 41.85 -34.22 -31.69
C LEU A 7 41.27 -34.02 -30.25
N ILE A 8 42.00 -34.45 -29.23
CA ILE A 8 41.59 -34.27 -27.82
C ILE A 8 41.60 -32.77 -27.47
N ALA A 9 42.57 -31.99 -27.89
CA ALA A 9 42.59 -30.54 -27.65
C ALA A 9 41.45 -29.80 -28.36
N ALA A 10 41.03 -30.24 -29.56
CA ALA A 10 39.92 -29.66 -30.27
C ALA A 10 38.56 -30.00 -29.63
N VAL A 11 38.37 -31.21 -29.10
CA VAL A 11 37.16 -31.64 -28.40
C VAL A 11 37.03 -30.94 -27.05
N ILE A 12 38.12 -30.79 -26.29
CA ILE A 12 38.11 -30.06 -25.02
C ILE A 12 37.85 -28.56 -25.27
N GLY A 13 38.43 -27.97 -26.31
CA GLY A 13 38.19 -26.58 -26.71
C GLY A 13 36.74 -26.34 -27.14
N PHE A 14 36.10 -27.32 -27.80
CA PHE A 14 34.69 -27.22 -28.23
C PHE A 14 33.73 -27.41 -27.04
N LEU A 15 34.09 -28.23 -26.06
CA LEU A 15 33.30 -28.40 -24.82
C LEU A 15 33.40 -27.20 -23.89
N LEU A 16 34.50 -26.45 -23.91
CA LEU A 16 34.66 -25.24 -23.11
C LEU A 16 33.98 -24.00 -23.74
N LEU A 17 33.72 -24.02 -25.06
CA LEU A 17 33.09 -22.90 -25.76
C LEU A 17 31.54 -22.92 -25.68
N ASN A 18 30.95 -24.01 -25.18
CA ASN A 18 29.50 -24.14 -25.06
C ASN A 18 28.95 -24.02 -23.61
N VAL A 19 29.77 -23.65 -22.66
CA VAL A 19 29.29 -23.14 -21.39
C VAL A 19 28.94 -21.66 -21.61
N GLN A 20 27.85 -21.41 -22.34
CA GLN A 20 27.15 -20.14 -22.19
C GLN A 20 26.78 -20.08 -20.71
N ALA A 21 27.43 -19.21 -19.96
CA ALA A 21 26.98 -18.88 -18.63
C ALA A 21 25.53 -18.39 -18.82
N GLU A 22 24.57 -19.15 -18.34
CA GLU A 22 23.18 -18.70 -18.27
C GLU A 22 23.20 -17.34 -17.61
N GLU A 23 22.68 -16.32 -18.27
CA GLU A 23 22.56 -15.01 -17.63
C GLU A 23 21.82 -15.21 -16.31
N PRO A 24 22.32 -14.65 -15.21
CA PRO A 24 21.69 -14.83 -13.93
C PRO A 24 20.25 -14.34 -14.02
N LYS A 25 19.29 -15.20 -13.63
CA LYS A 25 17.88 -14.87 -13.62
C LYS A 25 17.69 -13.51 -12.93
N GLU A 26 16.87 -12.64 -13.51
CA GLU A 26 16.52 -11.36 -12.93
C GLU A 26 15.06 -11.39 -12.48
N TYR A 27 14.81 -10.99 -11.23
CA TYR A 27 13.47 -10.83 -10.68
C TYR A 27 13.10 -9.34 -10.64
N ALA A 28 11.86 -9.04 -10.98
CA ALA A 28 11.30 -7.68 -10.93
C ALA A 28 10.62 -7.43 -9.58
N PHE A 29 11.06 -6.37 -8.88
CA PHE A 29 10.47 -5.93 -7.64
C PHE A 29 9.89 -4.53 -7.78
N ALA A 30 8.56 -4.44 -7.87
CA ALA A 30 7.84 -3.20 -8.05
C ALA A 30 7.40 -2.61 -6.70
N ILE A 31 7.67 -1.34 -6.46
CA ILE A 31 7.30 -0.62 -5.24
C ILE A 31 6.33 0.50 -5.60
N ASN A 32 5.14 0.46 -5.05
CA ASN A 32 4.17 1.53 -5.22
C ASN A 32 4.69 2.82 -4.57
N SER A 33 5.02 3.82 -5.39
CA SER A 33 5.57 5.10 -4.95
C SER A 33 4.64 5.85 -3.99
N ALA A 34 3.34 5.66 -4.09
CA ALA A 34 2.35 6.29 -3.20
C ALA A 34 2.40 5.75 -1.76
N VAL A 35 2.92 4.54 -1.52
CA VAL A 35 3.07 4.00 -0.16
C VAL A 35 4.45 4.26 0.44
N THR A 36 5.44 4.62 -0.39
CA THR A 36 6.82 4.87 0.05
C THR A 36 6.92 5.96 1.14
N PRO A 37 6.21 7.09 1.06
CA PRO A 37 6.22 8.10 2.12
C PRO A 37 5.56 7.62 3.42
N LEU A 38 4.70 6.60 3.36
CA LEU A 38 4.00 6.02 4.52
C LEU A 38 4.86 4.96 5.22
N LEU A 39 5.85 4.43 4.52
CA LEU A 39 6.80 3.46 5.03
C LEU A 39 8.10 4.18 5.34
N HIS A 40 8.69 3.93 6.51
CA HIS A 40 10.03 4.43 6.79
C HIS A 40 10.99 3.91 5.71
N ALA A 41 11.84 4.78 5.16
CA ALA A 41 12.83 4.41 4.14
C ALA A 41 13.71 3.23 4.59
N ALA A 42 14.01 3.14 5.89
CA ALA A 42 14.72 2.02 6.48
C ALA A 42 13.99 0.68 6.29
N PHE A 43 12.67 0.66 6.44
CA PHE A 43 11.86 -0.55 6.22
C PHE A 43 11.90 -1.00 4.75
N VAL A 44 11.69 -0.07 3.82
CA VAL A 44 11.75 -0.38 2.38
C VAL A 44 13.12 -0.93 2.01
N ASN A 45 14.19 -0.27 2.44
CA ASN A 45 15.57 -0.71 2.17
C ASN A 45 15.87 -2.07 2.80
N GLN A 46 15.40 -2.34 4.01
CA GLN A 46 15.60 -3.64 4.65
C GLN A 46 14.82 -4.75 3.94
N THR A 47 13.60 -4.45 3.47
CA THR A 47 12.80 -5.40 2.69
C THR A 47 13.50 -5.73 1.37
N ILE A 48 13.99 -4.72 0.64
CA ILE A 48 14.76 -4.92 -0.60
C ILE A 48 15.94 -5.84 -0.34
N LYS A 49 16.80 -5.53 0.65
CA LYS A 49 17.95 -6.35 1.01
C LYS A 49 17.61 -7.78 1.44
N THR A 50 16.43 -7.96 2.03
CA THR A 50 15.96 -9.30 2.42
C THR A 50 15.57 -10.10 1.19
N VAL A 51 14.86 -9.49 0.25
CA VAL A 51 14.48 -10.15 -1.02
C VAL A 51 15.72 -10.41 -1.87
N GLU A 52 16.64 -9.45 -2.00
CA GLU A 52 17.92 -9.63 -2.71
C GLU A 52 18.65 -10.89 -2.24
N ARG A 53 18.84 -11.04 -0.91
CA ARG A 53 19.48 -12.22 -0.33
C ARG A 53 18.71 -13.52 -0.57
N ALA A 54 17.38 -13.44 -0.57
CA ALA A 54 16.53 -14.63 -0.76
C ALA A 54 16.54 -15.14 -2.20
N VAL A 55 16.86 -14.28 -3.17
CA VAL A 55 16.87 -14.65 -4.60
C VAL A 55 18.26 -14.95 -5.14
N GLU A 56 19.33 -14.76 -4.35
CA GLU A 56 20.71 -15.09 -4.77
C GLU A 56 20.82 -16.53 -5.32
N PRO A 57 21.56 -16.76 -6.42
CA PRO A 57 22.47 -15.86 -7.14
C PRO A 57 21.76 -15.00 -8.21
N ALA A 58 20.44 -15.02 -8.31
CA ALA A 58 19.69 -14.16 -9.21
C ALA A 58 19.85 -12.67 -8.86
N LYS A 59 19.54 -11.80 -9.82
CA LYS A 59 19.52 -10.36 -9.62
C LYS A 59 18.12 -9.87 -9.26
N LEU A 60 18.04 -8.78 -8.52
CA LEU A 60 16.78 -8.09 -8.23
C LEU A 60 16.76 -6.72 -8.93
N LYS A 61 15.79 -6.51 -9.84
CA LYS A 61 15.52 -5.23 -10.47
C LYS A 61 14.44 -4.51 -9.67
N VAL A 62 14.83 -3.46 -8.95
CA VAL A 62 13.89 -2.65 -8.14
C VAL A 62 13.34 -1.50 -8.98
N MET A 63 12.02 -1.34 -8.97
CA MET A 63 11.29 -0.30 -9.70
C MET A 63 10.34 0.43 -8.76
N TYR A 64 10.38 1.77 -8.77
CA TYR A 64 9.40 2.61 -8.08
C TYR A 64 8.37 3.09 -9.10
N VAL A 65 7.12 2.69 -8.93
CA VAL A 65 6.06 2.91 -9.92
C VAL A 65 4.81 3.47 -9.27
N GLU A 66 4.02 4.20 -10.02
CA GLU A 66 2.68 4.63 -9.60
C GLU A 66 1.70 3.46 -9.63
N LEU A 67 0.58 3.57 -8.90
CA LEU A 67 -0.38 2.48 -8.77
C LEU A 67 -0.89 1.94 -10.12
N PRO A 68 -1.25 2.75 -11.12
CA PRO A 68 -1.71 2.22 -12.41
C PRO A 68 -0.66 1.38 -13.13
N GLU A 69 0.61 1.77 -13.04
CA GLU A 69 1.71 1.02 -13.64
C GLU A 69 1.99 -0.27 -12.84
N LEU A 70 1.92 -0.21 -11.51
CA LEU A 70 2.02 -1.41 -10.68
C LEU A 70 0.92 -2.43 -11.04
N GLU A 71 -0.31 -1.96 -11.20
CA GLU A 71 -1.46 -2.80 -11.55
C GLU A 71 -1.20 -3.48 -12.91
N ARG A 72 -0.74 -2.73 -13.90
CA ARG A 72 -0.35 -3.26 -15.21
C ARG A 72 0.76 -4.32 -15.11
N LEU A 73 1.81 -4.06 -14.34
CA LEU A 73 2.91 -5.03 -14.15
C LEU A 73 2.44 -6.33 -13.49
N ILE A 74 1.45 -6.27 -12.58
CA ILE A 74 0.87 -7.46 -11.95
C ILE A 74 0.02 -8.22 -12.97
N GLU A 75 -0.86 -7.54 -13.70
CA GLU A 75 -1.75 -8.12 -14.72
C GLU A 75 -0.96 -8.80 -15.85
N ASP A 76 0.13 -8.19 -16.28
CA ASP A 76 1.03 -8.70 -17.31
C ASP A 76 2.04 -9.74 -16.80
N HIS A 77 1.99 -10.11 -15.50
CA HIS A 77 2.97 -11.01 -14.84
C HIS A 77 4.42 -10.55 -14.97
N GLN A 78 4.65 -9.22 -14.98
CA GLN A 78 5.96 -8.58 -15.11
C GLN A 78 6.54 -8.13 -13.75
N ALA A 79 5.83 -8.31 -12.65
CA ALA A 79 6.32 -8.11 -11.30
C ALA A 79 6.34 -9.46 -10.56
N ASP A 80 7.53 -9.92 -10.18
CA ASP A 80 7.68 -11.13 -9.35
C ASP A 80 7.39 -10.84 -7.88
N PHE A 81 7.77 -9.65 -7.43
CA PHE A 81 7.50 -9.12 -6.09
C PHE A 81 6.96 -7.71 -6.17
N PHE A 82 6.12 -7.33 -5.21
CA PHE A 82 5.70 -5.93 -5.11
C PHE A 82 5.39 -5.51 -3.68
N ILE A 83 5.54 -4.21 -3.41
CA ILE A 83 5.07 -3.57 -2.18
C ILE A 83 3.89 -2.67 -2.54
N SER A 84 2.76 -2.90 -1.89
CA SER A 84 1.57 -2.07 -2.04
C SER A 84 0.68 -2.16 -0.80
N THR A 85 -0.52 -1.63 -0.87
CA THR A 85 -1.52 -1.73 0.20
C THR A 85 -2.17 -3.10 0.22
N ALA A 86 -2.71 -3.51 1.37
CA ALA A 86 -3.50 -4.73 1.50
C ALA A 86 -4.69 -4.77 0.51
N ALA A 87 -5.28 -3.61 0.21
CA ALA A 87 -6.36 -3.52 -0.78
C ALA A 87 -5.91 -3.90 -2.20
N THR A 88 -4.69 -3.52 -2.59
CA THR A 88 -4.10 -3.91 -3.88
C THR A 88 -3.89 -5.42 -3.93
N ILE A 89 -3.27 -6.00 -2.88
CA ILE A 89 -3.02 -7.44 -2.83
C ILE A 89 -4.33 -8.22 -2.92
N ARG A 90 -5.36 -7.83 -2.18
CA ARG A 90 -6.70 -8.46 -2.22
C ARG A 90 -7.32 -8.44 -3.61
N ARG A 91 -7.18 -7.31 -4.34
CA ARG A 91 -7.70 -7.17 -5.71
C ARG A 91 -7.06 -8.18 -6.68
N TYR A 92 -5.80 -8.51 -6.50
CA TYR A 92 -5.03 -9.35 -7.42
C TYR A 92 -4.77 -10.77 -6.91
N GLN A 93 -5.48 -11.20 -5.85
CA GLN A 93 -5.38 -12.57 -5.34
C GLN A 93 -5.74 -13.63 -6.39
N ASP A 94 -6.73 -13.36 -7.23
CA ASP A 94 -7.15 -14.27 -8.30
C ASP A 94 -6.08 -14.43 -9.40
N LEU A 95 -5.16 -13.46 -9.54
CA LEU A 95 -3.98 -13.55 -10.40
C LEU A 95 -2.77 -14.18 -9.70
N GLY A 96 -2.95 -14.75 -8.49
CA GLY A 96 -1.90 -15.42 -7.74
C GLY A 96 -1.12 -14.50 -6.79
N ALA A 97 -1.49 -13.23 -6.65
CA ALA A 97 -0.88 -12.36 -5.65
C ALA A 97 -1.18 -12.87 -4.23
N ARG A 98 -0.17 -12.90 -3.37
CA ARG A 98 -0.30 -13.35 -1.98
C ARG A 98 0.64 -12.57 -1.07
N ASP A 99 0.23 -12.47 0.18
CA ASP A 99 1.06 -11.88 1.23
C ASP A 99 2.24 -12.80 1.52
N VAL A 100 3.44 -12.24 1.45
CA VAL A 100 4.67 -12.89 1.90
C VAL A 100 5.15 -12.25 3.21
N LEU A 101 5.07 -10.92 3.29
CA LEU A 101 5.45 -10.12 4.44
C LEU A 101 4.46 -8.97 4.60
N THR A 102 4.10 -8.66 5.83
CA THR A 102 3.30 -7.49 6.18
C THR A 102 4.10 -6.57 7.08
N ALA A 103 4.17 -5.29 6.70
CA ALA A 103 4.76 -4.28 7.56
C ALA A 103 3.86 -4.09 8.80
N SER A 104 4.40 -4.33 9.98
CA SER A 104 3.73 -3.91 11.20
C SER A 104 4.05 -2.44 11.47
N SER A 105 3.04 -1.66 11.85
CA SER A 105 3.27 -0.30 12.32
C SER A 105 4.07 -0.35 13.64
N PRO A 106 5.17 0.41 13.77
CA PRO A 106 5.90 0.51 15.03
C PRO A 106 5.05 1.18 16.13
N PHE A 107 3.93 1.69 15.76
CA PHE A 107 3.05 2.56 16.52
C PHE A 107 1.87 1.83 17.17
N SER A 108 1.71 0.55 16.94
CA SER A 108 0.71 -0.26 17.62
C SER A 108 1.28 -1.63 17.97
N LYS A 109 1.12 -2.03 19.23
CA LYS A 109 1.43 -3.39 19.68
C LYS A 109 0.50 -4.43 19.04
N ASN A 110 -0.67 -4.00 18.56
CA ASN A 110 -1.63 -4.85 17.86
C ASN A 110 -1.67 -4.46 16.38
N PRO A 111 -1.15 -5.30 15.47
CA PRO A 111 -1.13 -5.01 14.05
C PRO A 111 -2.53 -4.78 13.45
N ASN A 112 -3.58 -5.37 14.04
CA ASN A 112 -4.96 -5.19 13.59
C ASN A 112 -5.55 -3.82 13.99
N ARG A 113 -4.85 -3.04 14.81
CA ARG A 113 -5.23 -1.68 15.22
C ARG A 113 -4.23 -0.63 14.75
N SER A 114 -3.33 -0.99 13.84
CA SER A 114 -2.26 -0.11 13.40
C SER A 114 -2.69 0.92 12.36
N GLU A 115 -3.85 0.74 11.77
CA GLU A 115 -4.39 1.67 10.78
C GLU A 115 -5.92 1.69 10.88
N GLY A 116 -6.47 2.90 10.87
CA GLY A 116 -7.92 3.12 10.92
C GLY A 116 -8.28 4.42 10.20
N SER A 117 -9.57 4.66 10.07
CA SER A 117 -10.14 5.92 9.60
C SER A 117 -10.59 6.78 10.78
N LEU A 118 -10.55 8.08 10.57
CA LEU A 118 -11.07 9.10 11.47
C LEU A 118 -12.11 9.91 10.72
N PHE A 119 -13.31 10.04 11.26
CA PHE A 119 -14.28 11.02 10.82
C PHE A 119 -14.02 12.35 11.55
N ILE A 120 -13.90 13.43 10.78
CA ILE A 120 -13.75 14.79 11.32
C ILE A 120 -14.95 15.64 10.91
N VAL A 121 -15.46 16.42 11.83
CA VAL A 121 -16.50 17.40 11.61
C VAL A 121 -16.10 18.73 12.28
N LYS A 122 -16.76 19.82 11.95
CA LYS A 122 -16.54 21.08 12.70
C LYS A 122 -17.03 20.93 14.14
N ALA A 123 -16.32 21.53 15.08
CA ALA A 123 -16.64 21.45 16.50
C ALA A 123 -18.03 22.02 16.86
N ASP A 124 -18.55 22.95 16.03
CA ASP A 124 -19.88 23.54 16.20
C ASP A 124 -21.03 22.69 15.67
N ARG A 125 -20.76 21.50 15.12
CA ARG A 125 -21.77 20.55 14.58
C ARG A 125 -22.34 19.69 15.70
N SER A 126 -23.26 20.25 16.47
CA SER A 126 -23.99 19.54 17.53
C SER A 126 -24.98 18.48 17.00
N ASP A 127 -25.25 18.48 15.70
CA ASP A 127 -26.13 17.53 15.01
C ASP A 127 -25.41 16.24 14.56
N ILE A 128 -24.09 16.11 14.78
CA ILE A 128 -23.29 14.94 14.40
C ILE A 128 -22.54 14.43 15.63
N ASN A 129 -23.02 13.34 16.21
CA ASN A 129 -22.47 12.73 17.43
C ASN A 129 -22.15 11.24 17.24
N SER A 130 -22.59 10.65 16.14
CA SER A 130 -22.43 9.22 15.83
C SER A 130 -22.25 8.99 14.34
N VAL A 131 -21.85 7.78 13.95
CA VAL A 131 -21.73 7.39 12.54
C VAL A 131 -23.09 7.51 11.82
N SER A 132 -24.18 7.17 12.48
CA SER A 132 -25.53 7.27 11.89
C SER A 132 -25.92 8.70 11.49
N ASP A 133 -25.42 9.72 12.21
CA ASP A 133 -25.69 11.13 11.90
C ASP A 133 -24.99 11.61 10.63
N LEU A 134 -24.00 10.85 10.15
CA LEU A 134 -23.29 11.12 8.91
C LEU A 134 -24.07 10.73 7.65
N LYS A 135 -25.19 9.98 7.82
CA LYS A 135 -26.02 9.61 6.68
C LYS A 135 -26.52 10.84 5.94
N ASP A 136 -26.51 10.78 4.60
CA ASP A 136 -26.91 11.85 3.69
C ASP A 136 -26.10 13.16 3.82
N LYS A 137 -24.96 13.13 4.51
CA LYS A 137 -24.04 14.26 4.58
C LYS A 137 -23.08 14.27 3.36
N ARG A 138 -22.47 15.43 3.11
CA ARG A 138 -21.41 15.59 2.10
C ARG A 138 -20.08 15.20 2.72
N ALA A 139 -19.38 14.25 2.12
CA ALA A 139 -18.08 13.77 2.59
C ALA A 139 -16.93 14.31 1.72
N ALA A 140 -15.79 14.55 2.36
CA ALA A 140 -14.49 14.74 1.71
C ALA A 140 -13.57 13.60 2.16
N ALA A 141 -12.90 12.93 1.23
CA ALA A 141 -12.10 11.74 1.51
C ALA A 141 -10.82 11.69 0.70
N GLY A 142 -9.96 10.74 1.00
CA GLY A 142 -8.73 10.48 0.27
C GLY A 142 -8.98 9.88 -1.11
N ARG A 143 -8.45 8.69 -1.37
CA ARG A 143 -8.74 7.91 -2.60
C ARG A 143 -9.80 6.85 -2.29
N PRO A 144 -10.65 6.46 -3.25
CA PRO A 144 -11.59 5.36 -3.06
C PRO A 144 -10.92 4.03 -2.67
N THR A 145 -9.64 3.86 -3.02
CA THR A 145 -8.83 2.67 -2.71
C THR A 145 -7.96 2.82 -1.47
N ALA A 146 -7.96 3.99 -0.82
CA ALA A 146 -7.12 4.23 0.36
C ALA A 146 -7.75 3.63 1.61
N PHE A 147 -7.05 2.66 2.24
CA PHE A 147 -7.60 1.94 3.40
C PHE A 147 -7.96 2.92 4.53
N GLY A 148 -6.98 3.63 5.10
CA GLY A 148 -7.23 4.52 6.24
C GLY A 148 -7.96 5.83 5.89
N MET A 149 -7.96 6.27 4.64
CA MET A 149 -8.61 7.52 4.22
C MET A 149 -10.00 7.31 3.57
N TYR A 150 -10.49 6.06 3.52
CA TYR A 150 -11.82 5.76 2.98
C TYR A 150 -12.33 4.35 3.31
N LEU A 151 -11.61 3.28 2.94
CA LEU A 151 -12.17 1.91 2.97
C LEU A 151 -12.48 1.43 4.38
N ALA A 152 -11.66 1.75 5.38
CA ALA A 152 -11.92 1.36 6.77
C ALA A 152 -13.20 2.05 7.29
N ALA A 153 -13.41 3.33 6.96
CA ALA A 153 -14.64 4.05 7.29
C ALA A 153 -15.87 3.42 6.61
N MET A 154 -15.74 3.00 5.35
CA MET A 154 -16.82 2.29 4.64
C MET A 154 -17.11 0.93 5.27
N GLY A 155 -16.09 0.25 5.77
CA GLY A 155 -16.22 -1.01 6.51
C GLY A 155 -17.05 -0.84 7.79
N GLU A 156 -16.79 0.22 8.56
CA GLU A 156 -17.56 0.55 9.77
C GLU A 156 -19.02 0.86 9.46
N ILE A 157 -19.26 1.71 8.44
CA ILE A 157 -20.62 2.02 7.96
C ILE A 157 -21.38 0.74 7.56
N ALA A 158 -20.69 -0.21 6.90
CA ALA A 158 -21.29 -1.50 6.53
C ALA A 158 -21.56 -2.37 7.75
N ALA A 159 -20.67 -2.37 8.75
CA ALA A 159 -20.85 -3.12 9.99
C ALA A 159 -22.06 -2.61 10.80
N ASP A 160 -22.35 -1.31 10.73
CA ASP A 160 -23.53 -0.68 11.31
C ASP A 160 -24.83 -0.93 10.49
N GLY A 161 -24.74 -1.73 9.41
CA GLY A 161 -25.90 -2.14 8.60
C GLY A 161 -26.30 -1.17 7.50
N TYR A 162 -25.50 -0.17 7.18
CA TYR A 162 -25.75 0.75 6.08
C TYR A 162 -25.06 0.29 4.78
N ASP A 163 -25.61 0.68 3.64
CA ASP A 163 -24.92 0.52 2.35
C ASP A 163 -23.90 1.65 2.16
N PRO A 164 -22.58 1.34 2.14
CA PRO A 164 -21.54 2.35 2.00
C PRO A 164 -21.62 3.14 0.68
N LYS A 165 -22.21 2.56 -0.36
CA LYS A 165 -22.29 3.19 -1.69
C LYS A 165 -23.30 4.33 -1.73
N THR A 166 -24.30 4.30 -0.86
CA THR A 166 -25.39 5.26 -0.82
C THR A 166 -25.45 6.03 0.49
N PHE A 167 -24.54 5.76 1.42
CA PHE A 167 -24.56 6.34 2.76
C PHE A 167 -24.39 7.86 2.76
N PHE A 168 -23.40 8.36 2.02
CA PHE A 168 -23.17 9.79 1.88
C PHE A 168 -23.97 10.35 0.70
N ARG A 169 -24.46 11.58 0.84
CA ARG A 169 -25.08 12.32 -0.27
C ARG A 169 -24.13 12.48 -1.44
N SER A 170 -22.88 12.76 -1.15
CA SER A 170 -21.77 12.86 -2.11
C SER A 170 -20.45 12.67 -1.41
N THR A 171 -19.44 12.17 -2.14
CA THR A 171 -18.06 12.08 -1.65
C THR A 171 -17.13 12.74 -2.65
N GLN A 172 -16.41 13.78 -2.18
CA GLN A 172 -15.34 14.40 -2.96
C GLN A 172 -13.99 13.77 -2.59
N PHE A 173 -13.25 13.30 -3.59
CA PHE A 173 -11.97 12.64 -3.39
C PHE A 173 -10.79 13.58 -3.70
N TYR A 174 -9.78 13.60 -2.82
CA TYR A 174 -8.60 14.48 -2.89
C TYR A 174 -7.26 13.73 -2.93
N GLY A 175 -7.26 12.44 -3.24
CA GLY A 175 -6.05 11.64 -3.31
C GLY A 175 -5.40 11.47 -1.93
N LEU A 176 -4.17 11.95 -1.77
CA LEU A 176 -3.46 11.97 -0.49
C LEU A 176 -3.44 13.38 0.16
N ASN A 177 -4.19 14.33 -0.40
CA ASN A 177 -4.20 15.72 0.08
C ASN A 177 -5.13 15.90 1.28
N ARG A 178 -4.64 15.53 2.47
CA ARG A 178 -5.36 15.67 3.75
C ARG A 178 -5.76 17.13 4.05
N ASP A 179 -4.88 18.07 3.68
CA ASP A 179 -5.10 19.49 4.00
C ASP A 179 -6.31 20.06 3.25
N GLN A 180 -6.57 19.54 2.04
CA GLN A 180 -7.76 19.95 1.30
C GLN A 180 -9.03 19.36 1.93
N ILE A 181 -8.98 18.12 2.43
CA ILE A 181 -10.09 17.50 3.17
C ILE A 181 -10.44 18.34 4.39
N ILE A 182 -9.44 18.70 5.20
CA ILE A 182 -9.62 19.54 6.40
C ILE A 182 -10.19 20.92 6.01
N LYS A 183 -9.63 21.57 4.99
CA LYS A 183 -10.12 22.87 4.50
C LYS A 183 -11.58 22.83 4.07
N ASP A 184 -12.01 21.76 3.39
CA ASP A 184 -13.39 21.63 2.93
C ASP A 184 -14.37 21.46 4.10
N VAL A 185 -13.98 20.74 5.15
CA VAL A 185 -14.77 20.65 6.39
C VAL A 185 -14.83 22.02 7.08
N LEU A 186 -13.70 22.70 7.28
CA LEU A 186 -13.67 24.01 7.95
C LEU A 186 -14.48 25.08 7.21
N ASN A 187 -14.45 25.05 5.87
CA ASN A 187 -15.16 26.00 5.02
C ASN A 187 -16.64 25.59 4.75
N GLY A 188 -17.11 24.48 5.31
CA GLY A 188 -18.47 24.00 5.13
C GLY A 188 -18.80 23.48 3.73
N LYS A 189 -17.79 23.19 2.89
CA LYS A 189 -17.97 22.52 1.60
C LYS A 189 -18.28 21.03 1.79
N ALA A 190 -17.67 20.40 2.81
CA ALA A 190 -18.01 19.08 3.29
C ALA A 190 -18.56 19.16 4.72
N ASP A 191 -19.48 18.27 5.05
CA ASP A 191 -20.04 18.14 6.39
C ASP A 191 -19.13 17.25 7.26
N VAL A 192 -18.45 16.30 6.62
CA VAL A 192 -17.53 15.35 7.25
C VAL A 192 -16.29 15.15 6.39
N GLY A 193 -15.14 15.03 7.02
CA GLY A 193 -13.89 14.59 6.40
C GLY A 193 -13.52 13.18 6.84
N ILE A 194 -12.95 12.39 5.95
CA ILE A 194 -12.43 11.04 6.24
C ILE A 194 -10.92 11.07 6.09
N LEU A 195 -10.23 10.94 7.20
CA LEU A 195 -8.77 10.93 7.28
C LEU A 195 -8.27 9.60 7.81
N ARG A 196 -7.00 9.30 7.57
CA ARG A 196 -6.31 8.24 8.28
C ARG A 196 -6.17 8.63 9.75
N ALA A 197 -6.42 7.70 10.66
CA ALA A 197 -6.08 7.87 12.06
C ALA A 197 -4.60 8.29 12.19
N CYS A 198 -4.27 9.10 13.18
CA CYS A 198 -2.94 9.68 13.40
C CYS A 198 -2.51 10.80 12.42
N TYR A 199 -3.41 11.32 11.61
CA TYR A 199 -3.06 12.47 10.74
C TYR A 199 -3.22 13.83 11.42
N LEU A 200 -4.06 13.93 12.42
CA LEU A 200 -4.27 15.15 13.20
C LEU A 200 -3.42 15.16 14.48
N GLU A 201 -3.20 13.98 15.03
CA GLU A 201 -2.38 13.78 16.20
C GLU A 201 -0.90 13.71 15.80
N ASP A 202 0.00 14.10 16.68
CA ASP A 202 1.39 13.73 16.50
C ASP A 202 1.56 12.22 16.74
N ALA A 203 2.57 11.66 16.10
CA ALA A 203 2.80 10.23 16.10
C ALA A 203 2.96 9.60 17.50
N VAL A 204 3.27 10.36 18.52
CA VAL A 204 3.52 9.89 19.89
C VAL A 204 2.21 9.64 20.62
N ASN A 205 1.14 10.37 20.33
CA ASN A 205 -0.13 10.32 21.05
C ASN A 205 -1.20 9.44 20.39
N CYS A 206 -0.91 8.90 19.23
CA CYS A 206 -1.87 8.16 18.40
C CYS A 206 -2.12 6.69 18.82
N TYR A 207 -1.43 6.18 19.83
CA TYR A 207 -1.12 4.74 19.90
C TYR A 207 -1.92 3.87 20.82
N ASP A 208 -2.84 4.38 21.61
CA ASP A 208 -3.60 3.53 22.52
C ASP A 208 -4.98 3.09 22.00
N GLY A 209 -5.28 3.33 20.72
CA GLY A 209 -6.56 2.89 20.12
C GLY A 209 -7.78 3.49 20.82
N SER A 210 -7.58 4.46 21.69
CA SER A 210 -8.63 5.32 22.17
C SER A 210 -8.94 6.29 21.05
N ALA A 211 -10.12 6.17 20.45
CA ALA A 211 -10.73 7.25 19.71
C ALA A 211 -10.87 8.43 20.70
N GLN A 212 -9.82 9.20 20.88
CA GLN A 212 -9.95 10.47 21.55
C GLN A 212 -10.72 11.36 20.59
N VAL A 213 -11.95 11.65 20.94
CA VAL A 213 -12.71 12.71 20.32
C VAL A 213 -11.96 13.99 20.63
N TYR A 214 -11.22 14.51 19.65
CA TYR A 214 -10.60 15.83 19.75
C TYR A 214 -11.73 16.85 19.76
N GLN A 215 -12.02 17.36 20.92
CA GLN A 215 -12.76 18.60 21.10
C GLN A 215 -11.73 19.73 21.08
N SER A 216 -11.66 20.47 19.98
CA SER A 216 -10.94 21.73 19.90
C SER A 216 -11.80 22.86 20.42
#